data_5b281083f4c3e0a830e7e56826c8d423
#
_entry.id   5b281083f4c3e0a830e7e56826c8d423
#
_cell.length_a   1.000
_cell.length_b   1.000
_cell.length_c   1.000
_cell.angle_alpha   90.00
_cell.angle_beta   90.00
_cell.angle_gamma   90.00
#
_symmetry.space_group_name_H-M   'P 1'
#
loop_
_entity.id
_entity.type
_entity.pdbx_description
1 polymer ?
#
loop_
_entity_poly.entity_id
_entity_poly.type
_entity_poly.pdbx_seq_one_letter_code
_entity_poly.pdbx_strand_id
1 'polypeptide(L)'
;MNHIDMHRATFNILTVLRLCFLSTCLLLSVPLRAQQTHSTPPQAFQQLPPSQQSASIGTGFFVANGYMLTALHVVINSELILIGPTEDKKWIKAEIIKTDIASDLALLSVNMTAPPLALANWRDVPIGLEVFAIGYPQPRIQNPSKKITQGIINGNRTDRNESINAEYFQYSAETSVGNSGGPLIAPDGQVIGMVQSKLNALGAAQKTNDLAINVSYALKSSKLIDFLDKTPAATTASNLSLSSQLRPYQILSKTQGSIFAVLSRKNAPLSGTP
;
A
#
# COMPACT_ATOMS: atom_id res chain seq x y z
N MET A 1 31.13 -16.21 71.39
CA MET A 1 30.89 -15.04 72.23
C MET A 1 30.57 -13.89 71.25
N ASN A 2 29.41 -13.27 71.16
CA ASN A 2 28.26 -13.15 72.01
C ASN A 2 26.98 -13.15 71.09
N HIS A 3 25.97 -13.75 71.64
CA HIS A 3 24.56 -13.51 71.29
C HIS A 3 24.12 -12.06 71.38
N ILE A 4 23.25 -11.53 70.56
CA ILE A 4 22.19 -10.59 70.96
C ILE A 4 21.02 -10.72 69.98
N ASP A 5 19.96 -11.21 70.46
CA ASP A 5 18.51 -11.15 70.36
C ASP A 5 17.82 -10.46 69.13
N MET A 6 16.97 -11.28 68.55
CA MET A 6 15.84 -10.95 67.73
C MET A 6 14.69 -10.37 68.58
N HIS A 7 14.30 -9.13 68.35
CA HIS A 7 13.00 -8.63 68.81
C HIS A 7 12.04 -8.50 67.61
N ARG A 8 11.00 -9.31 67.70
CA ARG A 8 9.77 -9.27 66.86
C ARG A 8 9.07 -7.93 67.05
N ALA A 9 8.75 -7.24 65.96
CA ALA A 9 7.72 -6.25 65.90
C ALA A 9 6.68 -6.70 64.86
N THR A 10 5.63 -7.34 65.33
CA THR A 10 4.38 -7.58 64.61
C THR A 10 3.62 -6.26 64.52
N PHE A 11 3.61 -5.64 63.32
CA PHE A 11 2.76 -4.48 63.07
C PHE A 11 1.43 -4.95 62.49
N ASN A 12 0.36 -4.61 63.21
CA ASN A 12 -1.02 -5.00 62.96
C ASN A 12 -1.60 -4.25 61.75
N ILE A 13 -1.92 -4.99 60.69
CA ILE A 13 -2.45 -4.51 59.38
C ILE A 13 -3.97 -4.16 59.46
N LEU A 14 -4.59 -4.10 60.62
CA LEU A 14 -6.01 -3.96 60.74
C LEU A 14 -6.55 -2.55 61.16
N THR A 15 -5.71 -1.50 61.19
CA THR A 15 -6.19 -0.19 61.65
C THR A 15 -6.12 0.93 60.59
N VAL A 16 -5.83 0.65 59.32
CA VAL A 16 -5.79 1.67 58.25
C VAL A 16 -7.00 1.59 57.31
N LEU A 17 -7.96 0.71 57.56
CA LEU A 17 -9.12 0.48 56.64
C LEU A 17 -10.40 1.19 57.14
N ARG A 18 -10.35 2.29 57.86
CA ARG A 18 -11.57 3.02 58.30
C ARG A 18 -11.45 4.54 58.29
N LEU A 19 -10.89 5.18 57.26
CA LEU A 19 -11.03 6.66 57.13
C LEU A 19 -10.71 7.15 55.69
N CYS A 20 -11.32 6.55 54.63
CA CYS A 20 -11.37 7.13 53.30
C CYS A 20 -12.66 6.75 52.58
N PHE A 21 -13.79 6.93 53.26
CA PHE A 21 -15.08 6.98 52.55
C PHE A 21 -15.69 8.35 52.87
N LEU A 22 -15.68 9.21 51.88
CA LEU A 22 -16.52 10.38 51.64
C LEU A 22 -15.68 11.50 50.98
N SER A 23 -15.29 11.25 49.75
CA SER A 23 -15.08 12.34 48.79
C SER A 23 -15.67 11.88 47.49
N THR A 24 -16.93 12.22 47.30
CA THR A 24 -17.65 12.05 46.02
C THR A 24 -16.99 12.93 44.98
N CYS A 25 -15.98 12.38 44.31
CA CYS A 25 -15.45 12.99 43.10
C CYS A 25 -16.42 12.64 41.95
N LEU A 26 -17.31 13.59 41.68
CA LEU A 26 -18.19 13.59 40.50
C LEU A 26 -17.31 13.71 39.25
N LEU A 27 -16.77 12.58 38.79
CA LEU A 27 -16.10 12.48 37.49
C LEU A 27 -17.19 12.61 36.43
N LEU A 28 -17.37 13.83 35.94
CA LEU A 28 -17.99 14.09 34.64
C LEU A 28 -17.20 13.30 33.60
N SER A 29 -17.66 12.08 33.30
CA SER A 29 -17.22 11.33 32.12
C SER A 29 -17.74 12.05 30.89
N VAL A 30 -16.94 12.99 30.39
CA VAL A 30 -17.11 13.50 29.04
C VAL A 30 -16.75 12.33 28.11
N PRO A 31 -17.70 11.79 27.32
CA PRO A 31 -17.34 10.79 26.34
C PRO A 31 -16.42 11.47 25.31
N LEU A 32 -15.16 11.10 25.33
CA LEU A 32 -14.22 11.45 24.26
C LEU A 32 -14.71 10.75 23.00
N ARG A 33 -15.66 11.40 22.31
CA ARG A 33 -16.16 10.96 21.02
C ARG A 33 -15.01 11.16 20.03
N ALA A 34 -14.20 10.11 19.87
CA ALA A 34 -13.27 10.03 18.77
C ALA A 34 -14.06 10.25 17.49
N GLN A 35 -14.00 11.44 16.92
CA GLN A 35 -14.50 11.71 15.59
C GLN A 35 -13.62 10.89 14.64
N GLN A 36 -14.10 9.69 14.30
CA GLN A 36 -13.60 8.96 13.14
C GLN A 36 -13.94 9.82 11.92
N THR A 37 -12.98 10.62 11.47
CA THR A 37 -13.07 11.29 10.18
C THR A 37 -12.91 10.24 9.10
N HIS A 38 -13.99 9.51 8.80
CA HIS A 38 -14.05 8.73 7.58
C HIS A 38 -13.88 9.69 6.42
N SER A 39 -12.83 9.55 5.64
CA SER A 39 -12.72 10.25 4.36
C SER A 39 -13.82 9.68 3.46
N THR A 40 -14.92 10.39 3.38
CA THR A 40 -16.03 10.03 2.51
C THR A 40 -15.54 10.05 1.07
N PRO A 41 -15.86 9.04 0.24
CA PRO A 41 -15.55 9.09 -1.19
C PRO A 41 -16.07 10.38 -1.81
N PRO A 42 -15.39 10.92 -2.84
CA PRO A 42 -15.84 12.14 -3.51
C PRO A 42 -17.31 12.06 -3.94
N GLN A 43 -18.04 13.15 -3.85
CA GLN A 43 -19.48 13.22 -4.21
C GLN A 43 -19.77 12.65 -5.61
N ALA A 44 -18.82 12.77 -6.55
CA ALA A 44 -18.91 12.16 -7.89
C ALA A 44 -19.14 10.64 -7.87
N PHE A 45 -18.75 9.95 -6.79
CA PHE A 45 -18.99 8.50 -6.61
C PHE A 45 -20.29 8.20 -5.85
N GLN A 46 -20.89 9.21 -5.21
CA GLN A 46 -22.14 9.04 -4.43
C GLN A 46 -23.41 9.25 -5.25
N GLN A 47 -23.28 9.85 -6.45
CA GLN A 47 -24.44 10.26 -7.26
C GLN A 47 -25.02 9.17 -8.18
N LEU A 48 -24.36 8.00 -8.29
CA LEU A 48 -24.87 6.90 -9.10
C LEU A 48 -25.54 5.84 -8.22
N PRO A 49 -26.64 5.20 -8.71
CA PRO A 49 -27.23 4.07 -8.03
C PRO A 49 -26.19 2.96 -7.80
N PRO A 50 -26.23 2.22 -6.68
CA PRO A 50 -25.25 1.18 -6.36
C PRO A 50 -25.06 0.12 -7.46
N SER A 51 -26.09 -0.15 -8.25
CA SER A 51 -26.10 -1.10 -9.35
C SER A 51 -25.34 -0.61 -10.61
N GLN A 52 -25.00 0.69 -10.69
CA GLN A 52 -24.29 1.30 -11.83
C GLN A 52 -22.87 1.74 -11.48
N GLN A 53 -22.44 1.59 -10.22
CA GLN A 53 -21.13 2.02 -9.76
C GLN A 53 -20.12 0.89 -9.82
N SER A 54 -19.53 0.61 -10.98
CA SER A 54 -18.34 -0.24 -11.05
C SER A 54 -17.09 0.62 -10.79
N ALA A 55 -16.78 0.84 -9.51
CA ALA A 55 -15.56 1.54 -9.11
C ALA A 55 -14.42 0.54 -8.87
N SER A 56 -13.26 0.79 -9.46
CA SER A 56 -12.00 0.11 -9.13
C SER A 56 -11.17 0.99 -8.21
N ILE A 57 -10.43 0.35 -7.30
CA ILE A 57 -9.51 1.01 -6.40
C ILE A 57 -8.16 0.31 -6.50
N GLY A 58 -7.11 1.12 -6.62
CA GLY A 58 -5.73 0.69 -6.64
C GLY A 58 -4.83 1.72 -5.97
N THR A 59 -3.56 1.57 -6.21
CA THR A 59 -2.50 2.47 -5.73
C THR A 59 -1.70 2.97 -6.93
N GLY A 60 -1.13 4.15 -6.83
CA GLY A 60 -0.18 4.67 -7.79
C GLY A 60 0.93 5.43 -7.08
N PHE A 61 2.05 5.63 -7.76
CA PHE A 61 3.18 6.39 -7.24
C PHE A 61 3.81 7.27 -8.31
N PHE A 62 4.27 8.45 -7.90
CA PHE A 62 4.90 9.40 -8.79
C PHE A 62 6.32 8.96 -9.17
N VAL A 63 6.63 9.00 -10.47
CA VAL A 63 7.95 8.70 -11.05
C VAL A 63 8.61 9.92 -11.67
N ALA A 64 7.80 10.97 -11.91
CA ALA A 64 8.23 12.32 -12.28
C ALA A 64 7.19 13.32 -11.77
N ASN A 65 7.53 14.61 -11.74
CA ASN A 65 6.58 15.65 -11.35
C ASN A 65 5.36 15.66 -12.28
N GLY A 66 4.17 15.46 -11.72
CA GLY A 66 2.92 15.39 -12.47
C GLY A 66 2.67 14.05 -13.18
N TYR A 67 3.55 13.03 -13.04
CA TYR A 67 3.40 11.75 -13.71
C TYR A 67 3.45 10.59 -12.73
N MET A 68 2.41 9.75 -12.78
CA MET A 68 2.18 8.64 -11.85
C MET A 68 2.06 7.32 -12.60
N LEU A 69 2.72 6.27 -12.11
CA LEU A 69 2.50 4.89 -12.51
C LEU A 69 1.40 4.24 -11.67
N THR A 70 0.60 3.39 -12.32
CA THR A 70 -0.36 2.48 -11.69
C THR A 70 -0.57 1.25 -12.56
N ALA A 71 -1.29 0.25 -12.05
CA ALA A 71 -1.69 -0.91 -12.85
C ALA A 71 -2.82 -0.54 -13.82
N LEU A 72 -2.72 -1.01 -15.07
CA LEU A 72 -3.68 -0.69 -16.11
C LEU A 72 -5.09 -1.18 -15.77
N HIS A 73 -5.23 -2.39 -15.20
CA HIS A 73 -6.54 -2.96 -14.85
C HIS A 73 -7.30 -2.10 -13.83
N VAL A 74 -6.63 -1.24 -13.07
CA VAL A 74 -7.26 -0.28 -12.16
C VAL A 74 -7.98 0.81 -12.95
N VAL A 75 -7.41 1.29 -14.04
CA VAL A 75 -7.85 2.49 -14.77
C VAL A 75 -8.40 2.23 -16.18
N ILE A 76 -8.26 1.01 -16.69
CA ILE A 76 -8.74 0.66 -18.05
C ILE A 76 -10.26 0.85 -18.16
N ASN A 77 -10.71 1.43 -19.28
CA ASN A 77 -12.12 1.72 -19.59
C ASN A 77 -12.80 2.63 -18.55
N SER A 78 -12.04 3.52 -17.92
CA SER A 78 -12.57 4.45 -16.92
C SER A 78 -12.93 5.78 -17.58
N GLU A 79 -14.10 6.32 -17.25
CA GLU A 79 -14.53 7.67 -17.62
C GLU A 79 -14.02 8.74 -16.63
N LEU A 80 -13.67 8.31 -15.42
CA LEU A 80 -13.16 9.19 -14.37
C LEU A 80 -12.08 8.47 -13.57
N ILE A 81 -10.93 9.12 -13.44
CA ILE A 81 -9.81 8.68 -12.61
C ILE A 81 -9.49 9.78 -11.63
N LEU A 82 -9.44 9.45 -10.35
CA LEU A 82 -9.15 10.37 -9.26
C LEU A 82 -7.98 9.84 -8.43
N ILE A 83 -7.06 10.74 -8.08
CA ILE A 83 -5.89 10.48 -7.26
C ILE A 83 -6.05 11.17 -5.92
N GLY A 84 -5.82 10.47 -4.82
CA GLY A 84 -5.93 11.07 -3.50
C GLY A 84 -6.09 10.04 -2.37
N PRO A 85 -6.55 10.48 -1.18
CA PRO A 85 -6.69 11.88 -0.83
C PRO A 85 -5.32 12.57 -0.67
N THR A 86 -5.26 13.85 -1.01
CA THR A 86 -4.15 14.74 -0.69
C THR A 86 -4.16 15.08 0.81
N GLU A 87 -3.16 15.83 1.29
CA GLU A 87 -3.13 16.31 2.69
C GLU A 87 -4.38 17.13 3.02
N ASP A 88 -4.86 17.93 2.08
CA ASP A 88 -6.13 18.70 2.18
C ASP A 88 -7.38 17.83 2.00
N LYS A 89 -7.26 16.51 1.97
CA LYS A 89 -8.35 15.56 1.72
C LYS A 89 -9.06 15.75 0.36
N LYS A 90 -8.39 16.35 -0.62
CA LYS A 90 -8.91 16.54 -1.98
C LYS A 90 -8.59 15.33 -2.85
N TRP A 91 -9.38 15.17 -3.90
CA TRP A 91 -9.16 14.22 -4.98
C TRP A 91 -8.91 15.00 -6.27
N ILE A 92 -7.88 14.60 -7.02
CA ILE A 92 -7.42 15.28 -8.22
C ILE A 92 -7.68 14.38 -9.42
N LYS A 93 -8.27 14.94 -10.47
CA LYS A 93 -8.50 14.21 -11.73
C LYS A 93 -7.17 13.89 -12.38
N ALA A 94 -7.08 12.69 -12.93
CA ALA A 94 -5.93 12.23 -13.71
C ALA A 94 -6.38 11.79 -15.11
N GLU A 95 -5.43 11.77 -16.03
CA GLU A 95 -5.64 11.37 -17.42
C GLU A 95 -4.60 10.31 -17.81
N ILE A 96 -5.00 9.31 -18.61
CA ILE A 96 -4.10 8.28 -19.10
C ILE A 96 -3.25 8.85 -20.24
N ILE A 97 -1.92 8.76 -20.11
CA ILE A 97 -0.96 9.22 -21.13
C ILE A 97 -0.45 8.06 -21.97
N LYS A 98 -0.16 6.92 -21.33
CA LYS A 98 0.37 5.73 -21.99
C LYS A 98 -0.11 4.48 -21.29
N THR A 99 -0.33 3.42 -22.04
CA THR A 99 -0.71 2.11 -21.51
C THR A 99 0.12 1.01 -22.12
N ASP A 100 0.31 -0.08 -21.38
CA ASP A 100 0.84 -1.35 -21.87
C ASP A 100 -0.03 -2.49 -21.31
N ILE A 101 -0.75 -3.15 -22.23
CA ILE A 101 -1.67 -4.23 -21.87
C ILE A 101 -0.89 -5.47 -21.43
N ALA A 102 0.24 -5.77 -22.08
CA ALA A 102 1.03 -6.96 -21.80
C ALA A 102 1.65 -6.94 -20.41
N SER A 103 2.11 -5.77 -19.96
CA SER A 103 2.74 -5.56 -18.65
C SER A 103 1.75 -5.02 -17.61
N ASP A 104 0.48 -4.81 -17.97
CA ASP A 104 -0.55 -4.22 -17.11
C ASP A 104 -0.10 -2.87 -16.50
N LEU A 105 0.45 -1.97 -17.34
CA LEU A 105 0.98 -0.66 -16.95
C LEU A 105 0.13 0.49 -17.48
N ALA A 106 -0.03 1.52 -16.67
CA ALA A 106 -0.57 2.81 -17.09
C ALA A 106 0.28 3.96 -16.50
N LEU A 107 0.57 4.97 -17.36
CA LEU A 107 1.12 6.25 -16.97
C LEU A 107 -0.01 7.27 -16.96
N LEU A 108 -0.17 7.94 -15.84
CA LEU A 108 -1.17 8.98 -15.63
C LEU A 108 -0.50 10.35 -15.58
N SER A 109 -1.14 11.35 -16.17
CA SER A 109 -0.86 12.77 -15.92
C SER A 109 -1.78 13.27 -14.81
N VAL A 110 -1.21 13.95 -13.83
CA VAL A 110 -1.91 14.45 -12.65
C VAL A 110 -1.48 15.91 -12.42
N ASN A 111 -2.42 16.83 -12.42
CA ASN A 111 -2.10 18.23 -12.10
C ASN A 111 -1.83 18.41 -10.59
N MET A 112 -0.72 17.81 -10.15
CA MET A 112 -0.26 17.84 -8.77
C MET A 112 1.25 17.75 -8.73
N THR A 113 1.88 18.56 -7.89
CA THR A 113 3.31 18.43 -7.57
C THR A 113 3.50 17.42 -6.47
N ALA A 114 4.28 16.37 -6.73
CA ALA A 114 4.68 15.38 -5.76
C ALA A 114 6.11 14.92 -6.01
N PRO A 115 6.90 14.59 -4.97
CA PRO A 115 8.27 14.12 -5.15
C PRO A 115 8.27 12.78 -5.90
N PRO A 116 9.09 12.59 -6.94
CA PRO A 116 9.18 11.32 -7.63
C PRO A 116 9.95 10.28 -6.79
N LEU A 117 9.57 9.01 -6.90
CA LEU A 117 10.33 7.89 -6.37
C LEU A 117 11.37 7.44 -7.41
N ALA A 118 12.60 7.23 -6.95
CA ALA A 118 13.66 6.67 -7.78
C ALA A 118 13.39 5.19 -8.05
N LEU A 119 13.64 4.76 -9.30
CA LEU A 119 13.57 3.36 -9.70
C LEU A 119 14.97 2.74 -9.61
N ALA A 120 15.09 1.63 -8.85
CA ALA A 120 16.38 0.94 -8.67
C ALA A 120 16.70 0.03 -9.85
N ASN A 121 17.99 -0.27 -10.01
CA ASN A 121 18.45 -1.30 -10.92
C ASN A 121 18.03 -2.68 -10.37
N TRP A 122 17.15 -3.38 -11.08
CA TRP A 122 16.64 -4.69 -10.65
C TRP A 122 17.73 -5.76 -10.54
N ARG A 123 18.86 -5.62 -11.24
CA ARG A 123 19.97 -6.57 -11.19
C ARG A 123 20.68 -6.59 -9.85
N ASP A 124 20.53 -5.49 -9.07
CA ASP A 124 21.13 -5.36 -7.75
C ASP A 124 20.23 -5.95 -6.64
N VAL A 125 19.07 -6.54 -7.01
CA VAL A 125 18.07 -7.09 -6.08
C VAL A 125 18.34 -8.57 -5.84
N PRO A 126 18.93 -8.97 -4.69
CA PRO A 126 19.16 -10.37 -4.37
C PRO A 126 17.88 -11.02 -3.81
N ILE A 127 17.79 -12.35 -3.94
CA ILE A 127 16.82 -13.15 -3.16
C ILE A 127 17.18 -13.01 -1.68
N GLY A 128 16.16 -12.84 -0.83
CA GLY A 128 16.32 -12.55 0.60
C GLY A 128 16.35 -11.06 0.93
N LEU A 129 16.41 -10.16 -0.07
CA LEU A 129 16.31 -8.72 0.19
C LEU A 129 15.00 -8.40 0.87
N GLU A 130 15.07 -7.65 1.98
CA GLU A 130 13.91 -7.08 2.65
C GLU A 130 13.19 -6.10 1.70
N VAL A 131 11.86 -6.12 1.72
CA VAL A 131 11.04 -5.26 0.86
C VAL A 131 9.80 -4.76 1.56
N PHE A 132 9.30 -3.62 1.12
CA PHE A 132 8.11 -2.96 1.64
C PHE A 132 7.11 -2.72 0.52
N ALA A 133 5.92 -3.27 0.67
CA ALA A 133 4.79 -2.93 -0.21
C ALA A 133 3.97 -1.82 0.45
N ILE A 134 3.73 -0.73 -0.28
CA ILE A 134 2.97 0.42 0.21
C ILE A 134 1.77 0.65 -0.70
N GLY A 135 0.58 0.78 -0.09
CA GLY A 135 -0.64 0.99 -0.86
C GLY A 135 -1.88 1.20 -0.01
N TYR A 136 -3.04 1.03 -0.63
CA TYR A 136 -4.36 1.22 -0.04
C TYR A 136 -5.18 -0.07 -0.10
N PRO A 137 -4.82 -1.10 0.69
CA PRO A 137 -5.47 -2.40 0.63
C PRO A 137 -6.92 -2.35 1.09
N GLN A 138 -7.81 -3.05 0.38
CA GLN A 138 -9.20 -3.30 0.75
C GLN A 138 -9.95 -2.10 1.36
N PRO A 139 -10.00 -0.94 0.70
CA PRO A 139 -10.54 0.28 1.30
C PRO A 139 -12.04 0.20 1.64
N ARG A 140 -12.75 -0.82 1.13
CA ARG A 140 -14.15 -1.10 1.49
C ARG A 140 -14.30 -1.83 2.81
N ILE A 141 -13.28 -2.57 3.25
CA ILE A 141 -13.28 -3.40 4.47
C ILE A 141 -12.44 -2.74 5.55
N GLN A 142 -11.28 -2.22 5.14
CA GLN A 142 -10.35 -1.51 6.00
C GLN A 142 -10.50 -0.01 5.73
N ASN A 143 -10.31 0.81 6.77
CA ASN A 143 -10.27 2.27 6.60
C ASN A 143 -9.37 2.62 5.39
N PRO A 144 -9.79 3.52 4.46
CA PRO A 144 -9.02 3.91 3.28
C PRO A 144 -7.78 4.72 3.66
N SER A 145 -6.88 4.10 4.39
CA SER A 145 -5.59 4.65 4.81
C SER A 145 -4.46 3.92 4.10
N LYS A 146 -3.39 4.65 3.84
CA LYS A 146 -2.14 4.09 3.34
C LYS A 146 -1.57 3.10 4.34
N LYS A 147 -1.13 1.95 3.87
CA LYS A 147 -0.51 0.89 4.67
C LYS A 147 0.83 0.48 4.11
N ILE A 148 1.71 0.03 4.99
CA ILE A 148 2.98 -0.57 4.67
C ILE A 148 3.00 -1.98 5.20
N THR A 149 3.44 -2.93 4.37
CA THR A 149 3.71 -4.31 4.77
C THR A 149 5.14 -4.66 4.42
N GLN A 150 5.74 -5.57 5.18
CA GLN A 150 7.14 -5.95 5.09
C GLN A 150 7.25 -7.43 4.74
N GLY A 151 8.25 -7.76 3.94
CA GLY A 151 8.58 -9.13 3.55
C GLY A 151 9.96 -9.19 2.92
N ILE A 152 10.22 -10.24 2.14
CA ILE A 152 11.47 -10.43 1.41
C ILE A 152 11.18 -10.81 -0.05
N ILE A 153 12.14 -10.57 -0.93
CA ILE A 153 12.17 -11.22 -2.24
C ILE A 153 12.45 -12.70 -1.98
N ASN A 154 11.47 -13.56 -2.22
CA ASN A 154 11.57 -14.99 -1.96
C ASN A 154 11.71 -15.85 -3.23
N GLY A 155 11.72 -15.21 -4.40
CA GLY A 155 11.98 -15.88 -5.67
C GLY A 155 11.96 -14.94 -6.85
N ASN A 156 12.64 -15.37 -7.92
CA ASN A 156 12.38 -14.90 -9.25
C ASN A 156 11.40 -15.87 -9.87
N ARG A 157 10.29 -15.39 -10.40
CA ARG A 157 9.37 -16.26 -11.10
C ARG A 157 10.06 -16.77 -12.37
N THR A 158 10.36 -18.06 -12.38
CA THR A 158 10.84 -18.81 -13.55
C THR A 158 9.80 -19.87 -13.86
N ASP A 159 8.79 -19.57 -14.64
CA ASP A 159 7.93 -20.60 -15.20
C ASP A 159 8.61 -21.25 -16.41
N ARG A 160 8.14 -22.43 -16.79
CA ARG A 160 8.65 -23.21 -17.92
C ARG A 160 8.61 -22.47 -19.27
N ASN A 161 8.04 -21.27 -19.30
CA ASN A 161 8.05 -20.35 -20.45
C ASN A 161 8.90 -19.12 -20.07
N GLU A 162 10.19 -19.18 -20.33
CA GLU A 162 11.25 -18.29 -19.81
C GLU A 162 11.06 -16.81 -20.11
N SER A 163 10.25 -16.43 -21.09
CA SER A 163 10.18 -15.04 -21.55
C SER A 163 9.30 -14.11 -20.73
N ILE A 164 8.21 -14.60 -20.12
CA ILE A 164 7.28 -13.75 -19.35
C ILE A 164 7.69 -13.64 -17.88
N ASN A 165 8.40 -14.63 -17.38
CA ASN A 165 8.67 -14.80 -15.95
C ASN A 165 9.94 -14.13 -15.44
N ALA A 166 10.88 -13.82 -16.32
CA ALA A 166 12.05 -13.01 -16.00
C ALA A 166 11.69 -11.58 -15.57
N GLU A 167 10.43 -11.14 -15.79
CA GLU A 167 9.97 -9.78 -15.58
C GLU A 167 9.41 -9.51 -14.18
N TYR A 168 9.16 -10.57 -13.38
CA TYR A 168 8.54 -10.44 -12.06
C TYR A 168 9.46 -10.90 -10.93
N PHE A 169 9.37 -10.19 -9.81
CA PHE A 169 9.79 -10.70 -8.51
C PHE A 169 8.64 -11.43 -7.84
N GLN A 170 8.94 -12.55 -7.16
CA GLN A 170 8.06 -13.10 -6.13
C GLN A 170 8.51 -12.56 -4.79
N TYR A 171 7.56 -12.16 -3.93
CA TYR A 171 7.85 -11.61 -2.61
C TYR A 171 6.79 -12.04 -1.59
N SER A 172 7.15 -11.94 -0.30
CA SER A 172 6.33 -12.43 0.82
C SER A 172 5.59 -11.33 1.58
N ALA A 173 5.82 -10.04 1.31
CA ALA A 173 5.05 -8.97 1.94
C ALA A 173 3.55 -9.14 1.62
N GLU A 174 2.72 -9.01 2.64
CA GLU A 174 1.28 -9.17 2.47
C GLU A 174 0.70 -8.07 1.59
N THR A 175 -0.03 -8.47 0.55
CA THR A 175 -0.75 -7.55 -0.34
C THR A 175 -2.13 -8.09 -0.66
N SER A 176 -3.05 -7.19 -0.96
CA SER A 176 -4.44 -7.50 -1.30
C SER A 176 -4.98 -6.53 -2.34
N VAL A 177 -6.24 -6.73 -2.75
CA VAL A 177 -6.95 -5.82 -3.65
C VAL A 177 -6.82 -4.38 -3.14
N GLY A 178 -6.40 -3.46 -4.01
CA GLY A 178 -6.09 -2.08 -3.68
C GLY A 178 -4.58 -1.77 -3.58
N ASN A 179 -3.71 -2.77 -3.38
CA ASN A 179 -2.26 -2.57 -3.48
C ASN A 179 -1.76 -2.56 -4.94
N SER A 180 -2.56 -3.05 -5.90
CA SER A 180 -2.22 -3.08 -7.32
C SER A 180 -1.81 -1.72 -7.84
N GLY A 181 -0.68 -1.64 -8.53
CA GLY A 181 -0.08 -0.40 -9.02
C GLY A 181 0.77 0.35 -7.98
N GLY A 182 0.79 -0.11 -6.72
CA GLY A 182 1.66 0.44 -5.68
C GLY A 182 3.13 0.03 -5.83
N PRO A 183 4.07 0.77 -5.23
CA PRO A 183 5.48 0.44 -5.30
C PRO A 183 5.85 -0.71 -4.36
N LEU A 184 6.76 -1.56 -4.83
CA LEU A 184 7.58 -2.44 -3.99
C LEU A 184 8.93 -1.76 -3.77
N ILE A 185 9.27 -1.48 -2.53
CA ILE A 185 10.36 -0.59 -2.13
C ILE A 185 11.45 -1.37 -1.39
N ALA A 186 12.71 -1.10 -1.72
CA ALA A 186 13.88 -1.63 -1.04
C ALA A 186 14.20 -0.83 0.25
N PRO A 187 15.07 -1.35 1.15
CA PRO A 187 15.42 -0.69 2.41
C PRO A 187 16.07 0.69 2.28
N ASP A 188 16.59 1.07 1.12
CA ASP A 188 17.11 2.41 0.83
C ASP A 188 16.04 3.42 0.39
N GLY A 189 14.80 2.96 0.20
CA GLY A 189 13.66 3.76 -0.22
C GLY A 189 13.47 3.86 -1.73
N GLN A 190 14.21 3.10 -2.54
CA GLN A 190 14.05 3.04 -3.98
C GLN A 190 13.02 1.98 -4.38
N VAL A 191 12.32 2.21 -5.48
CA VAL A 191 11.34 1.28 -6.04
C VAL A 191 12.06 0.22 -6.87
N ILE A 192 11.92 -1.04 -6.49
CA ILE A 192 12.45 -2.19 -7.23
C ILE A 192 11.42 -2.83 -8.15
N GLY A 193 10.14 -2.51 -7.96
CA GLY A 193 9.06 -3.03 -8.79
C GLY A 193 7.71 -2.42 -8.46
N MET A 194 6.69 -2.79 -9.25
CA MET A 194 5.30 -2.40 -9.03
C MET A 194 4.46 -3.62 -8.68
N VAL A 195 3.68 -3.51 -7.60
CA VAL A 195 2.79 -4.57 -7.12
C VAL A 195 1.73 -4.85 -8.18
N GLN A 196 1.65 -6.12 -8.61
CA GLN A 196 0.58 -6.62 -9.44
C GLN A 196 -0.44 -7.36 -8.56
N SER A 197 -1.70 -7.33 -8.98
CA SER A 197 -2.72 -8.16 -8.32
C SER A 197 -2.25 -9.61 -8.27
N LYS A 198 -2.58 -10.30 -7.18
CA LYS A 198 -2.37 -11.74 -7.08
C LYS A 198 -2.81 -12.38 -8.38
N LEU A 199 -1.87 -12.92 -9.15
CA LEU A 199 -2.16 -13.75 -10.31
C LEU A 199 -3.11 -14.86 -9.84
N ASN A 200 -4.40 -14.58 -9.99
CA ASN A 200 -5.54 -15.49 -9.83
C ASN A 200 -5.32 -16.62 -8.79
N ALA A 201 -5.04 -16.26 -7.51
CA ALA A 201 -4.86 -17.23 -6.44
C ALA A 201 -6.07 -18.20 -6.34
N LEU A 202 -7.28 -17.71 -6.66
CA LEU A 202 -8.50 -18.53 -6.77
C LEU A 202 -8.44 -19.46 -7.98
N GLY A 203 -7.95 -19.01 -9.14
CA GLY A 203 -7.80 -19.87 -10.31
C GLY A 203 -6.67 -20.90 -10.16
N ALA A 204 -5.62 -20.56 -9.43
CA ALA A 204 -4.58 -21.52 -9.06
C ALA A 204 -5.10 -22.53 -8.02
N ALA A 205 -5.81 -22.06 -6.99
CA ALA A 205 -6.41 -22.91 -5.97
C ALA A 205 -7.45 -23.89 -6.55
N GLN A 206 -8.23 -23.47 -7.55
CA GLN A 206 -9.17 -24.37 -8.26
C GLN A 206 -8.46 -25.45 -9.08
N LYS A 207 -7.25 -25.16 -9.57
CA LYS A 207 -6.46 -26.14 -10.37
C LYS A 207 -5.58 -27.05 -9.53
N THR A 208 -5.12 -26.59 -8.38
CA THR A 208 -4.13 -27.31 -7.55
C THR A 208 -4.71 -27.79 -6.21
N ASN A 209 -5.93 -27.39 -5.88
CA ASN A 209 -6.57 -27.63 -4.56
C ASN A 209 -5.73 -27.11 -3.38
N ASP A 210 -4.82 -26.15 -3.64
CA ASP A 210 -3.93 -25.54 -2.68
C ASP A 210 -4.05 -24.00 -2.74
N LEU A 211 -4.20 -23.37 -1.59
CA LEU A 211 -4.20 -21.93 -1.44
C LEU A 211 -2.75 -21.43 -1.32
N ALA A 212 -2.21 -20.87 -2.38
CA ALA A 212 -0.92 -20.18 -2.32
C ALA A 212 -1.05 -18.92 -1.43
N ILE A 213 -0.84 -19.12 -0.11
CA ILE A 213 -0.81 -18.05 0.89
C ILE A 213 0.57 -17.38 0.81
N ASN A 214 0.61 -16.04 0.85
CA ASN A 214 1.86 -15.25 0.85
C ASN A 214 2.69 -15.33 -0.43
N VAL A 215 2.06 -15.55 -1.57
CA VAL A 215 2.70 -15.46 -2.89
C VAL A 215 2.19 -14.21 -3.58
N SER A 216 3.02 -13.18 -3.61
CA SER A 216 2.75 -11.92 -4.28
C SER A 216 3.78 -11.66 -5.38
N TYR A 217 3.40 -10.95 -6.43
CA TYR A 217 4.26 -10.65 -7.56
C TYR A 217 4.37 -9.15 -7.79
N ALA A 218 5.57 -8.70 -8.15
CA ALA A 218 5.83 -7.33 -8.55
C ALA A 218 6.54 -7.31 -9.90
N LEU A 219 6.06 -6.49 -10.82
CA LEU A 219 6.73 -6.23 -12.09
C LEU A 219 8.04 -5.47 -11.80
N LYS A 220 9.16 -5.95 -12.34
CA LYS A 220 10.50 -5.40 -12.08
C LYS A 220 10.62 -3.96 -12.58
N SER A 221 11.43 -3.16 -11.88
CA SER A 221 11.73 -1.77 -12.22
C SER A 221 12.26 -1.57 -13.64
N SER A 222 12.97 -2.56 -14.22
CA SER A 222 13.41 -2.50 -15.62
C SER A 222 12.22 -2.29 -16.58
N LYS A 223 11.14 -3.02 -16.36
CA LYS A 223 9.93 -2.88 -17.21
C LYS A 223 9.27 -1.52 -17.05
N LEU A 224 9.30 -0.97 -15.83
CA LEU A 224 8.80 0.38 -15.57
C LEU A 224 9.64 1.42 -16.33
N ILE A 225 10.97 1.28 -16.32
CA ILE A 225 11.90 2.16 -17.02
C ILE A 225 11.72 2.05 -18.53
N ASP A 226 11.67 0.83 -19.07
CA ASP A 226 11.41 0.59 -20.51
C ASP A 226 10.06 1.18 -20.93
N PHE A 227 9.02 1.04 -20.11
CA PHE A 227 7.72 1.62 -20.38
C PHE A 227 7.74 3.15 -20.36
N LEU A 228 8.53 3.76 -19.48
CA LEU A 228 8.64 5.22 -19.37
C LEU A 228 9.50 5.84 -20.47
N ASP A 229 10.27 5.05 -21.22
CA ASP A 229 11.08 5.57 -22.34
C ASP A 229 10.20 6.35 -23.33
N LYS A 230 10.75 7.46 -23.84
CA LYS A 230 10.07 8.40 -24.76
C LYS A 230 8.78 8.99 -24.21
N THR A 231 8.63 9.06 -22.90
CA THR A 231 7.54 9.81 -22.23
C THR A 231 8.12 11.02 -21.48
N PRO A 232 7.28 11.97 -21.07
CA PRO A 232 7.72 13.07 -20.20
C PRO A 232 8.23 12.61 -18.82
N ALA A 233 8.00 11.35 -18.47
CA ALA A 233 8.45 10.71 -17.23
C ALA A 233 9.64 9.78 -17.43
N ALA A 234 10.34 9.88 -18.57
CA ALA A 234 11.52 9.06 -18.84
C ALA A 234 12.58 9.23 -17.72
N THR A 235 13.07 8.10 -17.25
CA THR A 235 14.04 8.04 -16.15
C THR A 235 15.01 6.89 -16.34
N THR A 236 16.10 6.92 -15.60
CA THR A 236 17.12 5.85 -15.59
C THR A 236 17.14 5.13 -14.27
N ALA A 237 17.64 3.90 -14.26
CA ALA A 237 17.82 3.15 -13.04
C ALA A 237 18.87 3.79 -12.14
N SER A 238 18.58 3.84 -10.85
CA SER A 238 19.54 4.19 -9.80
C SER A 238 20.18 2.93 -9.22
N ASN A 239 21.42 3.02 -8.77
CA ASN A 239 22.08 1.92 -8.06
C ASN A 239 21.39 1.70 -6.69
N LEU A 240 21.09 0.45 -6.39
CA LEU A 240 20.54 0.06 -5.11
C LEU A 240 21.63 0.11 -4.03
N SER A 241 21.32 0.72 -2.88
CA SER A 241 22.24 0.76 -1.75
C SER A 241 21.86 -0.31 -0.72
N LEU A 242 22.54 -1.45 -0.75
CA LEU A 242 22.32 -2.54 0.22
C LEU A 242 22.81 -2.22 1.64
N SER A 243 23.65 -1.20 1.80
CA SER A 243 24.12 -0.73 3.10
C SER A 243 23.13 0.19 3.82
N SER A 244 22.19 0.78 3.08
CA SER A 244 21.14 1.64 3.63
C SER A 244 19.98 0.77 4.12
N GLN A 245 19.68 0.83 5.43
CA GLN A 245 18.60 0.06 6.04
C GLN A 245 17.67 0.98 6.80
N LEU A 246 16.78 1.63 6.07
CA LEU A 246 15.71 2.41 6.67
C LEU A 246 14.69 1.49 7.33
N ARG A 247 14.21 1.86 8.50
CA ARG A 247 13.12 1.14 9.19
C ARG A 247 11.79 1.39 8.47
N PRO A 248 10.77 0.51 8.63
CA PRO A 248 9.47 0.65 7.94
C PRO A 248 8.85 2.04 8.07
N TYR A 249 8.88 2.65 9.27
CA TYR A 249 8.32 3.98 9.48
C TYR A 249 9.11 5.09 8.76
N GLN A 250 10.43 4.93 8.58
CA GLN A 250 11.28 5.86 7.82
C GLN A 250 11.03 5.74 6.32
N ILE A 251 10.86 4.51 5.82
CA ILE A 251 10.42 4.25 4.43
C ILE A 251 9.08 4.96 4.18
N LEU A 252 8.10 4.74 5.04
CA LEU A 252 6.78 5.37 4.89
C LEU A 252 6.89 6.90 4.93
N SER A 253 7.61 7.46 5.88
CA SER A 253 7.81 8.91 6.00
C SER A 253 8.48 9.50 4.76
N LYS A 254 9.49 8.83 4.21
CA LYS A 254 10.22 9.26 3.00
C LYS A 254 9.37 9.23 1.73
N THR A 255 8.44 8.27 1.64
CA THR A 255 7.75 7.96 0.37
C THR A 255 6.27 8.34 0.35
N GLN A 256 5.67 8.63 1.51
CA GLN A 256 4.22 8.85 1.63
C GLN A 256 3.69 10.00 0.77
N GLY A 257 4.48 11.05 0.52
CA GLY A 257 4.12 12.17 -0.34
C GLY A 257 4.08 11.85 -1.83
N SER A 258 4.57 10.65 -2.20
CA SER A 258 4.66 10.20 -3.60
C SER A 258 3.66 9.11 -3.95
N ILE A 259 2.93 8.54 -2.97
CA ILE A 259 2.07 7.36 -3.15
C ILE A 259 0.64 7.72 -2.77
N PHE A 260 -0.31 7.44 -3.66
CA PHE A 260 -1.71 7.79 -3.48
C PHE A 260 -2.64 6.66 -3.91
N ALA A 261 -3.89 6.68 -3.39
CA ALA A 261 -4.92 5.83 -3.92
C ALA A 261 -5.32 6.31 -5.33
N VAL A 262 -5.59 5.35 -6.19
CA VAL A 262 -6.15 5.54 -7.53
C VAL A 262 -7.57 5.01 -7.50
N LEU A 263 -8.54 5.91 -7.66
CA LEU A 263 -9.94 5.60 -7.71
C LEU A 263 -10.44 5.79 -9.13
N SER A 264 -11.06 4.78 -9.72
CA SER A 264 -11.61 4.89 -11.07
C SER A 264 -13.07 4.48 -11.12
N ARG A 265 -13.85 5.20 -11.92
CA ARG A 265 -15.22 4.85 -12.28
C ARG A 265 -15.23 4.35 -13.71
N LYS A 266 -15.63 3.10 -13.89
CA LYS A 266 -15.74 2.45 -15.21
C LYS A 266 -17.11 2.76 -15.81
N ASN A 267 -17.16 2.87 -17.13
CA ASN A 267 -18.43 2.88 -17.85
C ASN A 267 -19.19 1.59 -17.52
N ALA A 268 -20.47 1.71 -17.23
CA ALA A 268 -21.33 0.52 -17.20
C ALA A 268 -21.21 -0.19 -18.57
N PRO A 269 -21.09 -1.51 -18.60
CA PRO A 269 -21.20 -2.20 -19.88
C PRO A 269 -22.51 -1.75 -20.53
N LEU A 270 -22.45 -1.34 -21.79
CA LEU A 270 -23.65 -1.01 -22.56
C LEU A 270 -24.57 -2.23 -22.45
N SER A 271 -25.59 -2.11 -21.61
CA SER A 271 -26.62 -3.12 -21.47
C SER A 271 -27.38 -3.17 -22.80
N GLY A 272 -27.12 -4.18 -23.57
CA GLY A 272 -28.04 -4.54 -24.63
C GLY A 272 -27.56 -4.29 -26.06
N THR A 273 -27.16 -5.36 -26.66
CA THR A 273 -27.84 -5.72 -27.92
C THR A 273 -28.15 -7.21 -27.86
N PRO A 274 -29.38 -7.59 -28.20
CA PRO A 274 -29.87 -8.95 -28.09
C PRO A 274 -29.12 -9.90 -29.02
#